data_becdb7e745508c882281e269bc1c911b
#
_entry.id   becdb7e745508c882281e269bc1c911b
#
_cell.length_a   1.000
_cell.length_b   1.000
_cell.length_c   1.000
_cell.angle_alpha   90.00
_cell.angle_beta   90.00
_cell.angle_gamma   90.00
#
_symmetry.space_group_name_H-M   'P 1'
#
loop_
_entity.id
_entity.type
_entity.pdbx_description
1 polymer ?
#
loop_
_entity_poly.entity_id
_entity_poly.type
_entity_poly.pdbx_seq_one_letter_code
_entity_poly.pdbx_strand_id
1 'polypeptide(L)'
;MAKIANNLTELIGGTPLMKLAGYSRKYGLQREVVAKLESFNPAGSVKDRVGLAMIEDAEARGALKPGATIIEPTSGNTGVGLAMVATIKGYHLILTMPETMSIERRNLLKALEAEIVLTDGLAGMAGSIAKAQELRDKIPGAVILQQFENPSNARIHELTTGEEIWTDTDGQVDVFVAGVGTGGTICGVARALKRYNPNVYIVAVEPASSPVLEGGEDAPHRIQGIGANFIPALYDASVVDEVIPVPDDEAIRAGRELASTEGLLAGISSGAAVYAARLLAVRPEFADKTVVALLPDTGERYLSTELFAFDTYPLD
;
A
#
# COMPACT_ATOMS: atom_id res chain seq x y z
N MET A 1 -14.51 -29.43 7.83
CA MET A 1 -15.04 -29.01 6.53
C MET A 1 -13.86 -28.70 5.61
N ALA A 2 -13.95 -29.02 4.33
CA ALA A 2 -12.90 -28.70 3.36
C ALA A 2 -12.73 -27.16 3.25
N LYS A 3 -11.48 -26.68 3.26
CA LYS A 3 -11.15 -25.26 3.08
C LYS A 3 -10.72 -25.02 1.62
N ILE A 4 -11.68 -25.10 0.70
CA ILE A 4 -11.44 -24.86 -0.72
C ILE A 4 -12.12 -23.54 -1.08
N ALA A 5 -11.32 -22.53 -1.47
CA ALA A 5 -11.82 -21.24 -1.94
C ALA A 5 -12.46 -21.38 -3.33
N ASN A 6 -13.55 -20.69 -3.58
CA ASN A 6 -14.22 -20.67 -4.88
C ASN A 6 -13.47 -19.81 -5.90
N ASN A 7 -12.84 -18.75 -5.44
CA ASN A 7 -12.01 -17.85 -6.25
C ASN A 7 -11.03 -17.06 -5.38
N LEU A 8 -10.15 -16.25 -6.00
CA LEU A 8 -9.09 -15.53 -5.30
C LEU A 8 -9.61 -14.44 -4.35
N THR A 9 -10.82 -13.91 -4.53
CA THR A 9 -11.33 -12.87 -3.62
C THR A 9 -11.54 -13.38 -2.20
N GLU A 10 -11.82 -14.69 -2.04
CA GLU A 10 -11.97 -15.34 -0.73
C GLU A 10 -10.63 -15.56 -0.01
N LEU A 11 -9.50 -15.36 -0.69
CA LEU A 11 -8.15 -15.50 -0.15
C LEU A 11 -7.50 -14.14 0.18
N ILE A 12 -8.22 -13.03 -0.02
CA ILE A 12 -7.74 -11.69 0.31
C ILE A 12 -7.79 -11.50 1.83
N GLY A 13 -6.73 -10.98 2.40
CA GLY A 13 -6.61 -10.78 3.83
C GLY A 13 -6.07 -11.99 4.58
N GLY A 14 -6.19 -11.99 5.91
CA GLY A 14 -5.59 -13.02 6.76
C GLY A 14 -4.07 -13.12 6.57
N THR A 15 -3.42 -12.01 6.23
CA THR A 15 -1.98 -11.96 5.96
C THR A 15 -1.18 -12.16 7.24
N PRO A 16 -0.01 -12.83 7.19
CA PRO A 16 0.72 -13.16 8.41
C PRO A 16 1.46 -11.96 9.01
N LEU A 17 1.71 -12.05 10.32
CA LEU A 17 2.74 -11.28 11.01
C LEU A 17 4.03 -12.10 11.09
N MET A 18 5.19 -11.45 10.91
CA MET A 18 6.50 -12.06 10.99
C MET A 18 7.46 -11.18 11.81
N LYS A 19 8.20 -11.77 12.73
CA LYS A 19 9.29 -11.07 13.43
C LYS A 19 10.48 -10.91 12.49
N LEU A 20 11.01 -9.69 12.40
CA LEU A 20 12.23 -9.38 11.65
C LEU A 20 13.46 -9.61 12.53
N ALA A 21 13.74 -10.87 12.87
CA ALA A 21 14.75 -11.23 13.85
C ALA A 21 16.19 -10.94 13.38
N GLY A 22 16.49 -11.20 12.13
CA GLY A 22 17.80 -10.91 11.52
C GLY A 22 18.07 -9.43 11.42
N TYR A 23 17.09 -8.67 10.94
CA TYR A 23 17.14 -7.21 10.84
C TYR A 23 17.31 -6.56 12.21
N SER A 24 16.49 -6.98 13.18
CA SER A 24 16.52 -6.44 14.54
C SER A 24 17.86 -6.73 15.23
N ARG A 25 18.43 -7.92 15.03
CA ARG A 25 19.76 -8.30 15.54
C ARG A 25 20.86 -7.44 14.92
N LYS A 26 20.79 -7.18 13.61
CA LYS A 26 21.75 -6.31 12.90
C LYS A 26 21.86 -4.94 13.54
N TYR A 27 20.75 -4.41 14.03
CA TYR A 27 20.69 -3.08 14.65
C TYR A 27 20.68 -3.09 16.18
N GLY A 28 20.86 -4.25 16.81
CA GLY A 28 20.93 -4.37 18.27
C GLY A 28 19.64 -3.97 19.00
N LEU A 29 18.48 -4.17 18.36
CA LEU A 29 17.19 -3.82 18.96
C LEU A 29 16.89 -4.74 20.15
N GLN A 30 16.33 -4.19 21.22
CA GLN A 30 15.95 -4.96 22.43
C GLN A 30 14.78 -5.91 22.15
N ARG A 31 13.86 -5.50 21.26
CA ARG A 31 12.72 -6.32 20.83
C ARG A 31 12.65 -6.31 19.30
N GLU A 32 12.25 -7.44 18.74
CA GLU A 32 12.14 -7.55 17.27
C GLU A 32 10.98 -6.69 16.75
N VAL A 33 11.23 -5.98 15.65
CA VAL A 33 10.18 -5.37 14.84
C VAL A 33 9.34 -6.49 14.22
N VAL A 34 8.03 -6.31 14.21
CA VAL A 34 7.06 -7.23 13.61
C VAL A 34 6.58 -6.66 12.27
N ALA A 35 6.59 -7.47 11.23
CA ALA A 35 6.13 -7.09 9.89
C ALA A 35 4.75 -7.68 9.59
N LYS A 36 3.79 -6.86 9.16
CA LYS A 36 2.52 -7.31 8.54
C LYS A 36 2.77 -7.48 7.05
N LEU A 37 2.74 -8.71 6.55
CA LEU A 37 3.16 -9.08 5.20
C LEU A 37 2.00 -9.05 4.20
N GLU A 38 1.70 -7.90 3.62
CA GLU A 38 0.62 -7.74 2.66
C GLU A 38 0.92 -8.33 1.27
N SER A 39 2.16 -8.72 1.02
CA SER A 39 2.55 -9.51 -0.17
C SER A 39 1.91 -10.89 -0.21
N PHE A 40 1.36 -11.39 0.90
CA PHE A 40 0.63 -12.67 0.98
C PHE A 40 -0.81 -12.58 0.47
N ASN A 41 -1.31 -11.41 0.12
CA ASN A 41 -2.54 -11.30 -0.64
C ASN A 41 -2.39 -11.93 -2.04
N PRO A 42 -3.46 -12.44 -2.66
CA PRO A 42 -3.40 -13.21 -3.91
C PRO A 42 -2.71 -12.51 -5.08
N ALA A 43 -2.93 -11.20 -5.24
CA ALA A 43 -2.25 -10.41 -6.25
C ALA A 43 -1.01 -9.69 -5.70
N GLY A 44 -0.53 -10.05 -4.50
CA GLY A 44 0.76 -9.68 -3.94
C GLY A 44 0.84 -8.28 -3.33
N SER A 45 -0.27 -7.67 -2.93
CA SER A 45 -0.23 -6.38 -2.25
C SER A 45 -1.43 -6.08 -1.36
N VAL A 46 -1.25 -5.10 -0.48
CA VAL A 46 -2.31 -4.49 0.36
C VAL A 46 -3.50 -3.96 -0.46
N LYS A 47 -3.30 -3.66 -1.73
CA LYS A 47 -4.34 -3.09 -2.60
C LYS A 47 -5.35 -4.13 -3.10
N ASP A 48 -5.11 -5.40 -2.92
CA ASP A 48 -6.10 -6.44 -3.16
C ASP A 48 -7.35 -6.22 -2.29
N ARG A 49 -7.13 -5.87 -1.02
CA ARG A 49 -8.19 -5.49 -0.08
C ARG A 49 -8.98 -4.27 -0.57
N VAL A 50 -8.26 -3.25 -1.01
CA VAL A 50 -8.85 -1.98 -1.47
C VAL A 50 -9.63 -2.20 -2.77
N GLY A 51 -9.07 -2.95 -3.73
CA GLY A 51 -9.73 -3.27 -4.99
C GLY A 51 -11.06 -4.00 -4.78
N LEU A 52 -11.07 -5.02 -3.92
CA LEU A 52 -12.29 -5.75 -3.57
C LEU A 52 -13.32 -4.82 -2.89
N ALA A 53 -12.89 -4.09 -1.85
CA ALA A 53 -13.80 -3.25 -1.07
C ALA A 53 -14.46 -2.13 -1.90
N MET A 54 -13.70 -1.48 -2.78
CA MET A 54 -14.25 -0.41 -3.64
C MET A 54 -15.25 -0.96 -4.67
N ILE A 55 -15.01 -2.13 -5.24
CA ILE A 55 -15.93 -2.78 -6.17
C ILE A 55 -17.21 -3.20 -5.43
N GLU A 56 -17.08 -3.89 -4.31
CA GLU A 56 -18.24 -4.38 -3.53
C GLU A 56 -19.09 -3.23 -2.96
N ASP A 57 -18.47 -2.14 -2.53
CA ASP A 57 -19.18 -0.94 -2.11
C ASP A 57 -19.96 -0.31 -3.27
N ALA A 58 -19.36 -0.22 -4.46
CA ALA A 58 -20.04 0.30 -5.65
C ALA A 58 -21.20 -0.59 -6.10
N GLU A 59 -21.07 -1.92 -5.99
CA GLU A 59 -22.16 -2.89 -6.19
C GLU A 59 -23.28 -2.67 -5.17
N ALA A 60 -22.94 -2.61 -3.89
CA ALA A 60 -23.92 -2.46 -2.80
C ALA A 60 -24.73 -1.18 -2.89
N ARG A 61 -24.09 -0.08 -3.35
CA ARG A 61 -24.76 1.21 -3.60
C ARG A 61 -25.54 1.25 -4.92
N GLY A 62 -25.47 0.20 -5.73
CA GLY A 62 -26.10 0.14 -7.07
C GLY A 62 -25.44 1.07 -8.10
N ALA A 63 -24.28 1.61 -7.80
CA ALA A 63 -23.51 2.45 -8.72
C ALA A 63 -22.82 1.63 -9.81
N LEU A 64 -22.41 0.40 -9.48
CA LEU A 64 -21.78 -0.55 -10.40
C LEU A 64 -22.75 -1.70 -10.70
N LYS A 65 -23.15 -1.83 -11.96
CA LYS A 65 -24.06 -2.90 -12.41
C LYS A 65 -23.27 -4.06 -13.01
N PRO A 66 -23.78 -5.30 -13.00
CA PRO A 66 -23.11 -6.44 -13.64
C PRO A 66 -22.71 -6.12 -15.09
N GLY A 67 -21.45 -6.43 -15.43
CA GLY A 67 -20.88 -6.17 -16.77
C GLY A 67 -20.56 -4.70 -17.07
N ALA A 68 -20.68 -3.78 -16.11
CA ALA A 68 -20.32 -2.39 -16.29
C ALA A 68 -18.80 -2.19 -16.45
N THR A 69 -18.41 -1.01 -16.91
CA THR A 69 -17.00 -0.63 -17.04
C THR A 69 -16.53 0.11 -15.79
N ILE A 70 -15.45 -0.36 -15.23
CA ILE A 70 -14.70 0.32 -14.16
C ILE A 70 -13.54 1.08 -14.81
N ILE A 71 -13.32 2.31 -14.40
CA ILE A 71 -12.19 3.13 -14.84
C ILE A 71 -11.42 3.57 -13.60
N GLU A 72 -10.10 3.50 -13.61
CA GLU A 72 -9.28 4.04 -12.51
C GLU A 72 -7.98 4.63 -13.04
N PRO A 73 -7.62 5.87 -12.64
CA PRO A 73 -6.34 6.46 -12.97
C PRO A 73 -5.26 5.90 -12.02
N THR A 74 -4.59 4.84 -12.41
CA THR A 74 -3.54 4.21 -11.61
C THR A 74 -2.64 3.32 -12.44
N SER A 75 -1.38 3.28 -12.10
CA SER A 75 -0.37 2.38 -12.67
C SER A 75 0.23 1.43 -11.62
N GLY A 76 -0.21 1.57 -10.36
CA GLY A 76 0.35 0.86 -9.23
C GLY A 76 -0.46 -0.38 -8.81
N ASN A 77 -0.22 -0.79 -7.57
CA ASN A 77 -0.84 -1.97 -6.97
C ASN A 77 -2.36 -1.94 -6.96
N THR A 78 -2.97 -0.75 -6.88
CA THR A 78 -4.43 -0.61 -6.98
C THR A 78 -4.95 -1.12 -8.31
N GLY A 79 -4.27 -0.80 -9.42
CA GLY A 79 -4.63 -1.33 -10.74
C GLY A 79 -4.58 -2.85 -10.80
N VAL A 80 -3.58 -3.47 -10.16
CA VAL A 80 -3.44 -4.94 -10.11
C VAL A 80 -4.56 -5.57 -9.28
N GLY A 81 -4.84 -5.03 -8.09
CA GLY A 81 -5.94 -5.51 -7.25
C GLY A 81 -7.30 -5.37 -7.94
N LEU A 82 -7.55 -4.22 -8.57
CA LEU A 82 -8.78 -4.01 -9.36
C LEU A 82 -8.87 -4.96 -10.55
N ALA A 83 -7.77 -5.19 -11.28
CA ALA A 83 -7.76 -6.09 -12.43
C ALA A 83 -8.10 -7.54 -12.03
N MET A 84 -7.50 -8.04 -10.95
CA MET A 84 -7.83 -9.36 -10.40
C MET A 84 -9.32 -9.48 -10.05
N VAL A 85 -9.86 -8.52 -9.29
CA VAL A 85 -11.25 -8.57 -8.83
C VAL A 85 -12.22 -8.37 -10.00
N ALA A 86 -11.93 -7.43 -10.93
CA ALA A 86 -12.75 -7.18 -12.10
C ALA A 86 -12.86 -8.41 -13.00
N THR A 87 -11.74 -9.09 -13.26
CA THR A 87 -11.73 -10.35 -14.02
C THR A 87 -12.61 -11.41 -13.36
N ILE A 88 -12.51 -11.60 -12.04
CA ILE A 88 -13.29 -12.61 -11.30
C ILE A 88 -14.79 -12.27 -11.31
N LYS A 89 -15.14 -10.99 -11.17
CA LYS A 89 -16.54 -10.54 -11.11
C LYS A 89 -17.15 -10.23 -12.49
N GLY A 90 -16.38 -10.33 -13.58
CA GLY A 90 -16.86 -10.10 -14.96
C GLY A 90 -17.08 -8.64 -15.31
N TYR A 91 -16.28 -7.73 -14.76
CA TYR A 91 -16.27 -6.32 -15.12
C TYR A 91 -15.24 -6.01 -16.18
N HIS A 92 -15.54 -5.09 -17.07
CA HIS A 92 -14.53 -4.48 -17.95
C HIS A 92 -13.74 -3.41 -17.17
N LEU A 93 -12.42 -3.52 -17.14
CA LEU A 93 -11.55 -2.57 -16.44
C LEU A 93 -10.70 -1.78 -17.43
N ILE A 94 -10.77 -0.46 -17.33
CA ILE A 94 -9.90 0.47 -18.06
C ILE A 94 -9.01 1.20 -17.05
N LEU A 95 -7.69 1.11 -17.24
CA LEU A 95 -6.71 1.80 -16.43
C LEU A 95 -6.04 2.90 -17.26
N THR A 96 -6.09 4.14 -16.77
CA THR A 96 -5.38 5.25 -17.39
C THR A 96 -4.08 5.50 -16.65
N MET A 97 -2.98 5.61 -17.39
CA MET A 97 -1.65 5.81 -16.82
C MET A 97 -0.70 6.52 -17.79
N PRO A 98 0.34 7.23 -17.27
CA PRO A 98 1.36 7.83 -18.13
C PRO A 98 2.12 6.79 -18.93
N GLU A 99 2.49 7.13 -20.15
CA GLU A 99 3.29 6.26 -21.04
C GLU A 99 4.70 5.96 -20.51
N THR A 100 5.15 6.68 -19.50
CA THR A 100 6.42 6.45 -18.80
C THR A 100 6.40 5.21 -17.89
N MET A 101 5.23 4.61 -17.66
CA MET A 101 5.12 3.40 -16.85
C MET A 101 5.82 2.20 -17.49
N SER A 102 6.48 1.39 -16.66
CA SER A 102 7.28 0.24 -17.09
C SER A 102 6.46 -0.78 -17.90
N ILE A 103 7.14 -1.44 -18.83
CA ILE A 103 6.52 -2.45 -19.70
C ILE A 103 6.04 -3.66 -18.89
N GLU A 104 6.76 -4.02 -17.81
CA GLU A 104 6.42 -5.12 -16.91
C GLU A 104 5.08 -4.89 -16.24
N ARG A 105 4.84 -3.67 -15.73
CA ARG A 105 3.55 -3.28 -15.13
C ARG A 105 2.41 -3.34 -16.13
N ARG A 106 2.64 -2.84 -17.35
CA ARG A 106 1.63 -2.90 -18.42
C ARG A 106 1.31 -4.35 -18.80
N ASN A 107 2.33 -5.21 -18.89
CA ASN A 107 2.15 -6.62 -19.25
C ASN A 107 1.40 -7.38 -18.14
N LEU A 108 1.71 -7.10 -16.87
CA LEU A 108 0.99 -7.69 -15.74
C LEU A 108 -0.51 -7.34 -15.78
N LEU A 109 -0.84 -6.08 -16.01
CA LEU A 109 -2.22 -5.62 -16.09
C LEU A 109 -2.96 -6.20 -17.30
N LYS A 110 -2.29 -6.27 -18.46
CA LYS A 110 -2.84 -6.93 -19.66
C LYS A 110 -3.07 -8.42 -19.48
N ALA A 111 -2.20 -9.11 -18.72
CA ALA A 111 -2.39 -10.52 -18.39
C ALA A 111 -3.64 -10.78 -17.53
N LEU A 112 -4.10 -9.75 -16.81
CA LEU A 112 -5.36 -9.74 -16.07
C LEU A 112 -6.51 -9.11 -16.87
N GLU A 113 -6.37 -9.02 -18.20
CA GLU A 113 -7.37 -8.50 -19.14
C GLU A 113 -7.77 -7.04 -18.95
N ALA A 114 -6.99 -6.24 -18.21
CA ALA A 114 -7.24 -4.80 -18.10
C ALA A 114 -6.89 -4.08 -19.41
N GLU A 115 -7.80 -3.23 -19.89
CA GLU A 115 -7.53 -2.28 -20.97
C GLU A 115 -6.66 -1.15 -20.43
N ILE A 116 -5.56 -0.83 -21.15
CA ILE A 116 -4.65 0.23 -20.73
C ILE A 116 -4.76 1.39 -21.73
N VAL A 117 -5.09 2.56 -21.22
CA VAL A 117 -5.09 3.82 -21.96
C VAL A 117 -3.90 4.66 -21.50
N LEU A 118 -2.91 4.81 -22.37
CA LEU A 118 -1.72 5.60 -22.08
C LEU A 118 -2.02 7.09 -22.29
N THR A 119 -1.46 7.91 -21.38
CA THR A 119 -1.53 9.37 -21.45
C THR A 119 -0.12 9.95 -21.60
N ASP A 120 -0.05 11.21 -22.01
CA ASP A 120 1.22 11.92 -22.17
C ASP A 120 2.03 11.84 -20.86
N GLY A 121 3.28 11.42 -20.97
CA GLY A 121 4.20 11.29 -19.84
C GLY A 121 4.46 12.61 -19.11
N LEU A 122 4.47 13.73 -19.83
CA LEU A 122 4.67 15.07 -19.27
C LEU A 122 3.47 15.54 -18.43
N ALA A 123 2.27 15.07 -18.76
CA ALA A 123 1.06 15.37 -18.01
C ALA A 123 0.94 14.56 -16.69
N GLY A 124 1.77 13.55 -16.52
CA GLY A 124 1.83 12.72 -15.32
C GLY A 124 0.47 12.16 -14.87
N MET A 125 0.26 12.07 -13.56
CA MET A 125 -1.00 11.54 -13.00
C MET A 125 -2.20 12.46 -13.29
N ALA A 126 -2.00 13.77 -13.36
CA ALA A 126 -3.09 14.71 -13.70
C ALA A 126 -3.68 14.42 -15.09
N GLY A 127 -2.82 14.12 -16.08
CA GLY A 127 -3.27 13.69 -17.41
C GLY A 127 -4.06 12.37 -17.38
N SER A 128 -3.65 11.42 -16.54
CA SER A 128 -4.36 10.16 -16.38
C SER A 128 -5.73 10.34 -15.71
N ILE A 129 -5.84 11.20 -14.72
CA ILE A 129 -7.11 11.56 -14.07
C ILE A 129 -8.07 12.22 -15.08
N ALA A 130 -7.59 13.22 -15.84
CA ALA A 130 -8.40 13.88 -16.86
C ALA A 130 -8.89 12.88 -17.93
N LYS A 131 -8.03 11.93 -18.35
CA LYS A 131 -8.41 10.89 -19.30
C LYS A 131 -9.44 9.91 -18.75
N ALA A 132 -9.31 9.53 -17.46
CA ALA A 132 -10.32 8.70 -16.81
C ALA A 132 -11.70 9.37 -16.78
N GLN A 133 -11.75 10.68 -16.46
CA GLN A 133 -12.98 11.46 -16.47
C GLN A 133 -13.58 11.55 -17.88
N GLU A 134 -12.77 11.84 -18.89
CA GLU A 134 -13.19 11.85 -20.30
C GLU A 134 -13.84 10.52 -20.72
N LEU A 135 -13.20 9.39 -20.37
CA LEU A 135 -13.70 8.06 -20.69
C LEU A 135 -15.01 7.74 -19.95
N ARG A 136 -15.10 8.09 -18.66
CA ARG A 136 -16.34 7.92 -17.89
C ARG A 136 -17.51 8.65 -18.54
N ASP A 137 -17.29 9.87 -19.01
CA ASP A 137 -18.35 10.67 -19.61
C ASP A 137 -18.79 10.16 -20.99
N LYS A 138 -17.91 9.40 -21.67
CA LYS A 138 -18.18 8.78 -22.99
C LYS A 138 -18.79 7.40 -22.91
N ILE A 139 -18.50 6.64 -21.85
CA ILE A 139 -18.94 5.24 -21.69
C ILE A 139 -20.15 5.18 -20.76
N PRO A 140 -21.34 4.90 -21.30
CA PRO A 140 -22.56 4.85 -20.47
C PRO A 140 -22.44 3.83 -19.32
N GLY A 141 -22.70 4.29 -18.10
CA GLY A 141 -22.66 3.45 -16.90
C GLY A 141 -21.26 3.13 -16.38
N ALA A 142 -20.20 3.73 -16.94
CA ALA A 142 -18.85 3.58 -16.41
C ALA A 142 -18.68 4.29 -15.06
N VAL A 143 -17.89 3.68 -14.16
CA VAL A 143 -17.66 4.17 -12.80
C VAL A 143 -16.17 4.36 -12.56
N ILE A 144 -15.77 5.50 -11.97
CA ILE A 144 -14.44 5.71 -11.39
C ILE A 144 -14.56 5.45 -9.89
N LEU A 145 -13.72 4.57 -9.35
CA LEU A 145 -13.81 4.15 -7.94
C LEU A 145 -13.14 5.13 -6.97
N GLN A 146 -12.16 5.93 -7.44
CA GLN A 146 -11.55 7.05 -6.71
C GLN A 146 -10.82 6.62 -5.43
N GLN A 147 -9.73 5.86 -5.56
CA GLN A 147 -8.98 5.32 -4.42
C GLN A 147 -8.56 6.34 -3.35
N PHE A 148 -8.37 7.61 -3.71
CA PHE A 148 -7.93 8.67 -2.80
C PHE A 148 -9.08 9.31 -1.99
N GLU A 149 -10.33 9.08 -2.41
CA GLU A 149 -11.52 9.71 -1.83
C GLU A 149 -12.53 8.68 -1.31
N ASN A 150 -12.50 7.46 -1.84
CA ASN A 150 -13.47 6.42 -1.52
C ASN A 150 -13.30 5.90 -0.08
N PRO A 151 -14.29 6.11 0.81
CA PRO A 151 -14.17 5.73 2.22
C PRO A 151 -14.08 4.21 2.43
N SER A 152 -14.50 3.38 1.47
CA SER A 152 -14.37 1.93 1.57
C SER A 152 -12.90 1.47 1.62
N ASN A 153 -11.96 2.27 1.07
CA ASN A 153 -10.53 2.05 1.18
C ASN A 153 -10.07 2.05 2.65
N ALA A 154 -10.38 3.08 3.43
CA ALA A 154 -10.03 3.11 4.85
C ALA A 154 -10.84 2.09 5.66
N ARG A 155 -12.13 1.94 5.33
CA ARG A 155 -13.03 1.03 6.03
C ARG A 155 -12.59 -0.43 5.96
N ILE A 156 -12.09 -0.92 4.82
CA ILE A 156 -11.62 -2.31 4.73
C ILE A 156 -10.43 -2.57 5.65
N HIS A 157 -9.53 -1.61 5.81
CA HIS A 157 -8.41 -1.71 6.73
C HIS A 157 -8.84 -1.67 8.20
N GLU A 158 -9.87 -0.88 8.50
CA GLU A 158 -10.47 -0.86 9.83
C GLU A 158 -11.13 -2.21 10.17
N LEU A 159 -11.85 -2.81 9.22
CA LEU A 159 -12.63 -4.03 9.44
C LEU A 159 -11.79 -5.32 9.33
N THR A 160 -10.62 -5.27 8.70
CA THR A 160 -9.80 -6.47 8.44
C THR A 160 -8.36 -6.31 8.91
N THR A 161 -7.55 -5.48 8.27
CA THR A 161 -6.11 -5.36 8.57
C THR A 161 -5.83 -5.01 10.02
N GLY A 162 -6.57 -4.04 10.58
CA GLY A 162 -6.43 -3.64 11.98
C GLY A 162 -6.89 -4.73 12.95
N GLU A 163 -8.01 -5.42 12.64
CA GLU A 163 -8.51 -6.55 13.43
C GLU A 163 -7.53 -7.73 13.41
N GLU A 164 -6.95 -8.03 12.24
CA GLU A 164 -5.93 -9.07 12.10
C GLU A 164 -4.68 -8.73 12.95
N ILE A 165 -4.18 -7.50 12.88
CA ILE A 165 -3.02 -7.08 13.68
C ILE A 165 -3.32 -7.21 15.17
N TRP A 166 -4.48 -6.75 15.63
CA TRP A 166 -4.88 -6.86 17.04
C TRP A 166 -4.96 -8.32 17.49
N THR A 167 -5.63 -9.16 16.72
CA THR A 167 -5.83 -10.57 17.04
C THR A 167 -4.52 -11.35 17.02
N ASP A 168 -3.70 -11.17 15.98
CA ASP A 168 -2.47 -11.92 15.77
C ASP A 168 -1.34 -11.51 16.73
N THR A 169 -1.49 -10.37 17.41
CA THR A 169 -0.59 -9.92 18.49
C THR A 169 -1.13 -10.22 19.88
N ASP A 170 -2.25 -10.92 20.01
CA ASP A 170 -2.98 -11.07 21.30
C ASP A 170 -3.23 -9.71 21.99
N GLY A 171 -3.50 -8.67 21.20
CA GLY A 171 -3.70 -7.30 21.67
C GLY A 171 -2.42 -6.58 22.16
N GLN A 172 -1.24 -7.13 21.89
CA GLN A 172 0.04 -6.58 22.36
C GLN A 172 0.74 -5.72 21.29
N VAL A 173 0.02 -4.93 20.53
CA VAL A 173 0.57 -3.93 19.64
C VAL A 173 0.63 -2.57 20.36
N ASP A 174 1.84 -2.02 20.49
CA ASP A 174 2.06 -0.71 21.12
C ASP A 174 2.26 0.39 20.09
N VAL A 175 2.91 0.09 18.96
CA VAL A 175 3.24 1.04 17.89
C VAL A 175 2.88 0.42 16.54
N PHE A 176 2.18 1.18 15.70
CA PHE A 176 1.89 0.79 14.32
C PHE A 176 2.51 1.80 13.34
N VAL A 177 3.24 1.29 12.35
CA VAL A 177 3.96 2.09 11.35
C VAL A 177 3.50 1.72 9.95
N ALA A 178 3.09 2.69 9.16
CA ALA A 178 2.74 2.47 7.76
C ALA A 178 3.01 3.69 6.87
N GLY A 179 3.42 3.43 5.63
CA GLY A 179 3.57 4.45 4.59
C GLY A 179 2.23 5.02 4.13
N VAL A 180 2.21 6.32 3.83
CA VAL A 180 1.01 7.04 3.39
C VAL A 180 1.02 7.23 1.88
N GLY A 181 0.21 6.44 1.16
CA GLY A 181 -0.13 6.67 -0.23
C GLY A 181 -1.50 7.35 -0.35
N THR A 182 -2.58 6.59 -0.17
CA THR A 182 -3.95 7.10 -0.14
C THR A 182 -4.44 7.53 1.25
N GLY A 183 -3.70 7.19 2.31
CA GLY A 183 -4.14 7.38 3.70
C GLY A 183 -5.04 6.26 4.24
N GLY A 184 -5.62 5.43 3.36
CA GLY A 184 -6.60 4.41 3.75
C GLY A 184 -6.05 3.39 4.76
N THR A 185 -4.87 2.85 4.53
CA THR A 185 -4.25 1.84 5.40
C THR A 185 -3.99 2.38 6.81
N ILE A 186 -3.24 3.49 6.89
CA ILE A 186 -2.87 4.06 8.21
C ILE A 186 -4.09 4.46 9.02
N CYS A 187 -5.05 5.16 8.40
CA CYS A 187 -6.23 5.66 9.12
C CYS A 187 -7.21 4.54 9.48
N GLY A 188 -7.40 3.55 8.59
CA GLY A 188 -8.26 2.41 8.88
C GLY A 188 -7.71 1.55 10.02
N VAL A 189 -6.43 1.19 9.96
CA VAL A 189 -5.76 0.42 11.02
C VAL A 189 -5.74 1.21 12.33
N ALA A 190 -5.42 2.51 12.29
CA ALA A 190 -5.42 3.35 13.48
C ALA A 190 -6.78 3.36 14.20
N ARG A 191 -7.88 3.51 13.46
CA ARG A 191 -9.25 3.48 14.03
C ARG A 191 -9.55 2.14 14.68
N ALA A 192 -9.17 1.02 14.06
CA ALA A 192 -9.34 -0.31 14.63
C ALA A 192 -8.54 -0.48 15.92
N LEU A 193 -7.24 -0.20 15.89
CA LEU A 193 -6.35 -0.39 17.03
C LEU A 193 -6.72 0.53 18.21
N LYS A 194 -6.96 1.83 17.94
CA LYS A 194 -7.33 2.80 18.99
C LYS A 194 -8.70 2.52 19.60
N ARG A 195 -9.59 1.79 18.93
CA ARG A 195 -10.85 1.31 19.51
C ARG A 195 -10.62 0.31 20.64
N TYR A 196 -9.61 -0.54 20.53
CA TYR A 196 -9.22 -1.52 21.55
C TYR A 196 -8.30 -0.92 22.61
N ASN A 197 -7.30 -0.15 22.16
CA ASN A 197 -6.34 0.52 23.04
C ASN A 197 -6.05 1.93 22.50
N PRO A 198 -6.62 2.99 23.09
CA PRO A 198 -6.41 4.36 22.63
C PRO A 198 -4.96 4.85 22.75
N ASN A 199 -4.10 4.12 23.48
CA ASN A 199 -2.70 4.46 23.65
C ASN A 199 -1.77 3.84 22.58
N VAL A 200 -2.29 3.09 21.61
CA VAL A 200 -1.47 2.62 20.48
C VAL A 200 -0.94 3.82 19.73
N TYR A 201 0.39 3.87 19.59
CA TYR A 201 1.09 4.96 18.92
C TYR A 201 1.12 4.74 17.40
N ILE A 202 0.54 5.63 16.65
CA ILE A 202 0.35 5.51 15.20
C ILE A 202 1.34 6.41 14.47
N VAL A 203 2.16 5.81 13.62
CA VAL A 203 3.24 6.51 12.91
C VAL A 203 3.04 6.41 11.41
N ALA A 204 2.83 7.55 10.80
CA ALA A 204 2.77 7.72 9.35
C ALA A 204 4.18 7.89 8.78
N VAL A 205 4.43 7.29 7.61
CA VAL A 205 5.70 7.44 6.89
C VAL A 205 5.45 8.13 5.56
N GLU A 206 6.26 9.16 5.30
CA GLU A 206 6.29 9.87 4.01
C GLU A 206 7.73 10.00 3.48
N PRO A 207 7.93 10.32 2.18
CA PRO A 207 9.27 10.58 1.64
C PRO A 207 9.85 11.89 2.21
N ALA A 208 11.10 11.88 2.66
CA ALA A 208 11.75 13.07 3.21
C ALA A 208 11.94 14.20 2.17
N SER A 209 12.00 13.85 0.87
CA SER A 209 12.07 14.84 -0.22
C SER A 209 10.70 15.47 -0.54
N SER A 210 9.59 14.89 -0.07
CA SER A 210 8.23 15.39 -0.31
C SER A 210 7.39 15.30 0.99
N PRO A 211 7.74 16.06 2.04
CA PRO A 211 7.15 15.93 3.38
C PRO A 211 5.84 16.72 3.49
N VAL A 212 4.88 16.42 2.64
CA VAL A 212 3.61 17.17 2.53
C VAL A 212 2.69 16.98 3.73
N LEU A 213 2.79 15.85 4.44
CA LEU A 213 1.98 15.61 5.65
C LEU A 213 2.43 16.48 6.82
N GLU A 214 3.70 16.87 6.86
CA GLU A 214 4.26 17.82 7.82
C GLU A 214 4.14 19.28 7.34
N GLY A 215 3.49 19.54 6.20
CA GLY A 215 3.29 20.89 5.63
C GLY A 215 4.48 21.41 4.81
N GLY A 216 5.39 20.51 4.40
CA GLY A 216 6.48 20.82 3.47
C GLY A 216 6.00 20.87 2.00
N GLU A 217 6.94 21.22 1.12
CA GLU A 217 6.68 21.27 -0.33
C GLU A 217 6.73 19.87 -0.94
N ASP A 218 5.90 19.64 -1.97
CA ASP A 218 5.96 18.43 -2.77
C ASP A 218 7.16 18.42 -3.72
N ALA A 219 7.78 17.25 -3.86
CA ALA A 219 8.89 17.05 -4.79
C ALA A 219 8.95 15.59 -5.28
N PRO A 220 9.65 15.34 -6.41
CA PRO A 220 9.89 13.97 -6.88
C PRO A 220 10.67 13.15 -5.84
N HIS A 221 10.27 11.90 -5.66
CA HIS A 221 10.92 10.93 -4.78
C HIS A 221 10.92 9.54 -5.41
N ARG A 222 11.69 8.60 -4.85
CA ARG A 222 11.88 7.24 -5.36
C ARG A 222 11.13 6.15 -4.57
N ILE A 223 10.46 6.50 -3.48
CA ILE A 223 9.70 5.56 -2.66
C ILE A 223 8.34 5.29 -3.31
N GLN A 224 8.31 4.39 -4.29
CA GLN A 224 7.08 4.06 -5.00
C GLN A 224 6.01 3.51 -4.06
N GLY A 225 4.75 3.94 -4.28
CA GLY A 225 3.57 3.46 -3.54
C GLY A 225 3.12 4.33 -2.37
N ILE A 226 3.96 5.28 -1.93
CA ILE A 226 3.63 6.31 -0.94
C ILE A 226 3.99 7.70 -1.48
N GLY A 227 3.67 8.76 -0.75
CA GLY A 227 4.00 10.12 -1.15
C GLY A 227 3.26 10.56 -2.42
N ALA A 228 1.96 10.83 -2.31
CA ALA A 228 1.13 11.21 -3.45
C ALA A 228 1.37 12.66 -3.95
N ASN A 229 2.29 13.39 -3.33
CA ASN A 229 2.59 14.81 -3.57
C ASN A 229 1.42 15.76 -3.24
N PHE A 230 0.47 15.27 -2.47
CA PHE A 230 -0.62 16.04 -1.87
C PHE A 230 -1.14 15.29 -0.63
N ILE A 231 -1.87 15.98 0.24
CA ILE A 231 -2.53 15.34 1.39
C ILE A 231 -3.81 14.65 0.89
N PRO A 232 -3.89 13.29 0.96
CA PRO A 232 -5.07 12.57 0.48
C PRO A 232 -6.31 12.88 1.33
N ALA A 233 -7.49 12.90 0.71
CA ALA A 233 -8.75 13.14 1.41
C ALA A 233 -9.07 12.09 2.50
N LEU A 234 -8.54 10.88 2.36
CA LEU A 234 -8.70 9.81 3.36
C LEU A 234 -7.72 9.91 4.53
N TYR A 235 -6.71 10.79 4.45
CA TYR A 235 -5.76 10.98 5.54
C TYR A 235 -6.38 11.81 6.66
N ASP A 236 -6.40 11.27 7.85
CA ASP A 236 -6.95 11.88 9.05
C ASP A 236 -5.82 12.05 10.08
N ALA A 237 -5.28 13.26 10.16
CA ALA A 237 -4.19 13.57 11.08
C ALA A 237 -4.57 13.37 12.55
N SER A 238 -5.87 13.38 12.89
CA SER A 238 -6.32 13.24 14.29
C SER A 238 -6.10 11.83 14.88
N VAL A 239 -5.89 10.82 14.03
CA VAL A 239 -5.60 9.44 14.46
C VAL A 239 -4.13 9.06 14.39
N VAL A 240 -3.28 9.96 13.86
CA VAL A 240 -1.83 9.78 13.70
C VAL A 240 -1.11 10.55 14.81
N ASP A 241 -0.17 9.89 15.49
CA ASP A 241 0.57 10.48 16.61
C ASP A 241 1.89 11.10 16.15
N GLU A 242 2.51 10.57 15.08
CA GLU A 242 3.77 11.07 14.53
C GLU A 242 3.85 10.84 13.01
N VAL A 243 4.51 11.74 12.30
CA VAL A 243 4.93 11.54 10.90
C VAL A 243 6.45 11.40 10.87
N ILE A 244 6.97 10.40 10.20
CA ILE A 244 8.42 10.21 10.00
C ILE A 244 8.75 10.34 8.52
N PRO A 245 9.45 11.41 8.11
CA PRO A 245 9.98 11.54 6.77
C PRO A 245 11.19 10.61 6.59
N VAL A 246 11.16 9.77 5.56
CA VAL A 246 12.21 8.77 5.28
C VAL A 246 12.96 9.16 4.00
N PRO A 247 14.31 9.24 4.05
CA PRO A 247 15.13 9.43 2.85
C PRO A 247 15.01 8.23 1.88
N ASP A 248 15.03 8.51 0.58
CA ASP A 248 14.92 7.49 -0.47
C ASP A 248 15.98 6.39 -0.32
N ASP A 249 17.24 6.78 -0.08
CA ASP A 249 18.36 5.84 0.07
C ASP A 249 18.20 4.92 1.28
N GLU A 250 17.66 5.43 2.38
CA GLU A 250 17.40 4.63 3.58
C GLU A 250 16.24 3.64 3.37
N ALA A 251 15.23 4.05 2.61
CA ALA A 251 14.15 3.14 2.22
C ALA A 251 14.68 1.99 1.34
N ILE A 252 15.52 2.31 0.35
CA ILE A 252 16.15 1.33 -0.54
C ILE A 252 17.10 0.42 0.24
N ARG A 253 17.96 0.99 1.12
CA ARG A 253 18.88 0.25 1.98
C ARG A 253 18.12 -0.75 2.85
N ALA A 254 17.10 -0.30 3.56
CA ALA A 254 16.30 -1.16 4.43
C ALA A 254 15.57 -2.27 3.65
N GLY A 255 15.07 -1.97 2.43
CA GLY A 255 14.49 -2.97 1.54
C GLY A 255 15.48 -4.08 1.12
N ARG A 256 16.74 -3.71 0.80
CA ARG A 256 17.83 -4.66 0.53
C ARG A 256 18.21 -5.48 1.77
N GLU A 257 18.20 -4.83 2.93
CA GLU A 257 18.50 -5.51 4.19
C GLU A 257 17.44 -6.54 4.57
N LEU A 258 16.14 -6.28 4.30
CA LEU A 258 15.09 -7.29 4.45
C LEU A 258 15.39 -8.54 3.62
N ALA A 259 15.86 -8.38 2.39
CA ALA A 259 16.25 -9.52 1.55
C ALA A 259 17.47 -10.27 2.12
N SER A 260 18.50 -9.56 2.60
CA SER A 260 19.75 -10.18 3.07
C SER A 260 19.67 -10.73 4.50
N THR A 261 18.79 -10.20 5.36
CA THR A 261 18.69 -10.63 6.77
C THR A 261 17.54 -11.59 7.03
N GLU A 262 16.45 -11.46 6.29
CA GLU A 262 15.21 -12.24 6.47
C GLU A 262 14.88 -13.16 5.28
N GLY A 263 15.56 -13.01 4.13
CA GLY A 263 15.16 -13.68 2.88
C GLY A 263 13.85 -13.11 2.30
N LEU A 264 13.43 -11.94 2.75
CA LEU A 264 12.14 -11.33 2.38
C LEU A 264 12.34 -10.30 1.27
N LEU A 265 11.81 -10.57 0.09
CA LEU A 265 11.72 -9.58 -0.99
C LEU A 265 10.48 -8.71 -0.79
N ALA A 266 10.67 -7.45 -0.47
CA ALA A 266 9.61 -6.47 -0.25
C ALA A 266 9.87 -5.19 -1.06
N GLY A 267 8.83 -4.38 -1.29
CA GLY A 267 8.94 -3.15 -2.07
C GLY A 267 9.67 -2.03 -1.34
N ILE A 268 9.98 -0.92 -2.04
CA ILE A 268 10.71 0.23 -1.50
C ILE A 268 9.96 0.85 -0.31
N SER A 269 8.64 0.97 -0.39
CA SER A 269 7.82 1.49 0.71
C SER A 269 7.80 0.58 1.95
N SER A 270 8.03 -0.73 1.77
CA SER A 270 8.26 -1.66 2.87
C SER A 270 9.57 -1.33 3.59
N GLY A 271 10.63 -1.05 2.84
CA GLY A 271 11.91 -0.58 3.39
C GLY A 271 11.75 0.72 4.18
N ALA A 272 10.97 1.67 3.66
CA ALA A 272 10.67 2.93 4.37
C ALA A 272 9.96 2.68 5.70
N ALA A 273 8.94 1.79 5.73
CA ALA A 273 8.21 1.46 6.94
C ALA A 273 9.12 0.77 7.99
N VAL A 274 9.98 -0.15 7.55
CA VAL A 274 10.92 -0.86 8.46
C VAL A 274 12.02 0.06 8.97
N TYR A 275 12.51 0.97 8.14
CA TYR A 275 13.46 2.00 8.58
C TYR A 275 12.84 2.88 9.68
N ALA A 276 11.64 3.40 9.47
CA ALA A 276 10.93 4.19 10.48
C ALA A 276 10.67 3.39 11.77
N ALA A 277 10.25 2.12 11.65
CA ALA A 277 10.05 1.23 12.78
C ALA A 277 11.36 1.01 13.58
N ARG A 278 12.50 0.89 12.90
CA ARG A 278 13.83 0.82 13.55
C ARG A 278 14.13 2.10 14.33
N LEU A 279 13.88 3.29 13.74
CA LEU A 279 14.11 4.56 14.43
C LEU A 279 13.28 4.69 15.71
N LEU A 280 12.09 4.13 15.72
CA LEU A 280 11.24 4.08 16.92
C LEU A 280 11.77 3.06 17.93
N ALA A 281 12.09 1.85 17.50
CA ALA A 281 12.52 0.76 18.37
C ALA A 281 13.84 1.03 19.14
N VAL A 282 14.65 1.99 18.70
CA VAL A 282 15.84 2.43 19.45
C VAL A 282 15.56 3.54 20.46
N ARG A 283 14.37 4.16 20.43
CA ARG A 283 13.99 5.18 21.40
C ARG A 283 13.70 4.52 22.76
N PRO A 284 14.18 5.08 23.89
CA PRO A 284 14.00 4.48 25.21
C PRO A 284 12.54 4.16 25.55
N GLU A 285 11.59 5.02 25.14
CA GLU A 285 10.15 4.86 25.39
C GLU A 285 9.50 3.72 24.59
N PHE A 286 10.14 3.26 23.51
CA PHE A 286 9.64 2.19 22.65
C PHE A 286 10.53 0.94 22.60
N ALA A 287 11.67 0.93 23.31
CA ALA A 287 12.67 -0.14 23.19
C ALA A 287 12.14 -1.53 23.61
N ASP A 288 11.21 -1.59 24.57
CA ASP A 288 10.54 -2.81 25.04
C ASP A 288 9.15 -3.03 24.43
N LYS A 289 8.74 -2.16 23.48
CA LYS A 289 7.40 -2.13 22.90
C LYS A 289 7.30 -3.00 21.65
N THR A 290 6.07 -3.49 21.39
CA THR A 290 5.76 -4.21 20.15
C THR A 290 5.52 -3.19 19.03
N VAL A 291 6.48 -3.07 18.14
CA VAL A 291 6.41 -2.22 16.94
C VAL A 291 6.01 -3.08 15.75
N VAL A 292 4.86 -2.79 15.14
CA VAL A 292 4.36 -3.45 13.94
C VAL A 292 4.49 -2.52 12.75
N ALA A 293 5.25 -2.93 11.72
CA ALA A 293 5.38 -2.24 10.45
C ALA A 293 4.59 -2.97 9.36
N LEU A 294 3.77 -2.24 8.58
CA LEU A 294 3.06 -2.82 7.45
C LEU A 294 3.95 -2.77 6.20
N LEU A 295 4.17 -3.93 5.58
CA LEU A 295 4.92 -4.12 4.35
C LEU A 295 3.93 -4.33 3.19
N PRO A 296 3.75 -3.31 2.33
CA PRO A 296 2.59 -3.28 1.43
C PRO A 296 2.60 -4.31 0.30
N ASP A 297 3.77 -4.72 -0.21
CA ASP A 297 3.85 -5.55 -1.41
C ASP A 297 5.15 -6.36 -1.54
N THR A 298 5.21 -7.17 -2.62
CA THR A 298 6.37 -7.99 -2.97
C THR A 298 7.46 -7.20 -3.68
N GLY A 299 8.74 -7.55 -3.44
CA GLY A 299 9.90 -6.95 -4.08
C GLY A 299 10.06 -7.30 -5.57
N GLU A 300 9.45 -8.38 -6.04
CA GLU A 300 9.55 -8.80 -7.45
C GLU A 300 9.07 -7.72 -8.45
N ARG A 301 8.20 -6.81 -8.01
CA ARG A 301 7.72 -5.67 -8.81
C ARG A 301 8.77 -4.58 -9.02
N TYR A 302 9.92 -4.69 -8.35
CA TYR A 302 10.97 -3.65 -8.29
C TYR A 302 12.31 -4.13 -8.83
N LEU A 303 12.38 -5.30 -9.50
CA LEU A 303 13.63 -5.89 -10.00
C LEU A 303 14.34 -5.00 -11.02
N SER A 304 13.62 -4.18 -11.77
CA SER A 304 14.18 -3.21 -12.71
C SER A 304 14.37 -1.81 -12.15
N THR A 305 14.27 -1.65 -10.82
CA THR A 305 14.44 -0.35 -10.13
C THR A 305 15.75 -0.31 -9.34
N GLU A 306 16.06 0.86 -8.79
CA GLU A 306 17.24 1.08 -7.94
C GLU A 306 17.26 0.16 -6.70
N LEU A 307 16.11 -0.38 -6.27
CA LEU A 307 16.05 -1.31 -5.15
C LEU A 307 17.00 -2.50 -5.31
N PHE A 308 17.10 -3.06 -6.52
CA PHE A 308 17.95 -4.22 -6.80
C PHE A 308 19.06 -3.95 -7.84
N ALA A 309 19.31 -2.67 -8.15
CA ALA A 309 20.40 -2.26 -9.04
C ALA A 309 21.73 -2.14 -8.28
N PHE A 310 22.23 -3.25 -7.72
CA PHE A 310 23.39 -3.28 -6.83
C PHE A 310 24.66 -2.68 -7.45
N ASP A 311 24.90 -2.93 -8.75
CA ASP A 311 26.11 -2.49 -9.44
C ASP A 311 26.06 -1.01 -9.86
N THR A 312 24.86 -0.49 -10.21
CA THR A 312 24.66 0.88 -10.71
C THR A 312 24.16 1.85 -9.66
N TYR A 313 23.69 1.35 -8.55
CA TYR A 313 23.23 2.13 -7.40
C TYR A 313 23.72 1.48 -6.08
N PRO A 314 25.05 1.46 -5.84
CA PRO A 314 25.61 0.98 -4.58
C PRO A 314 25.23 1.93 -3.45
N LEU A 315 24.81 1.39 -2.31
CA LEU A 315 24.55 2.10 -1.07
C LEU A 315 25.55 1.57 -0.04
N ASP A 316 26.72 2.16 0.02
CA ASP A 316 27.79 1.81 0.96
C ASP A 316 27.51 2.33 2.37
#